data_ba1d922ca2e0258ee0478da9ce3f6795
#
_entry.id   ba1d922ca2e0258ee0478da9ce3f6795
#
_cell.length_a   1.000
_cell.length_b   1.000
_cell.length_c   1.000
_cell.angle_alpha   90.00
_cell.angle_beta   90.00
_cell.angle_gamma   90.00
#
_symmetry.space_group_name_H-M   'P 1'
#
loop_
_entity.id
_entity.type
_entity.pdbx_description
1 polymer ?
#
loop_
_entity_poly.entity_id
_entity_poly.type
_entity_poly.pdbx_seq_one_letter_code
_entity_poly.pdbx_strand_id
1 'polypeptide(L)'
;MSQTTPSLSRRGVLGALGAGALALAGASACAPSAGGGGTAQSVSDDGVKNFTFTGWSLNEASTKKPLADIVAGYEKSSGAKIKTVSYPYNDYLNQVLLQVRGGNATGAAQCDAAWLATMKATGKLTDLTKTAAGAGYTDAALALGKVDGVQYGLPWTAGAIGMVGNQQLFDKAGIKKIPTTVDDFEAMLESLKALGNGIVPYAAMTKVDQLKDIIPWMWTFGSPVVENDKVTVGDDGSVEAVTWYKKLYDKKLIAPALDRFDARALFGQGKVGVYEDAPVGRGAVVAAAKNKGIEKQLVPFARPVAKAGDKPVAFAWGGVLVVLAGKGSGAAAKFARSVTADTDTQATYFAKTGNPPTTTKALADPKVASDTFISQFSTRVTPTARTDPFWAYPQYAQIEQALATQVQAVLTGKSSPKQAMSDAREAMQKLVKS
;
A
#
# COMPACT_ATOMS: atom_id res chain seq x y z
N MET A 1 -41.18 -26.68 -44.97
CA MET A 1 -40.97 -27.95 -44.25
C MET A 1 -40.59 -27.62 -42.85
N SER A 2 -41.56 -27.83 -41.99
CA SER A 2 -41.56 -27.54 -40.54
C SER A 2 -40.91 -28.74 -39.82
N GLN A 3 -40.02 -28.49 -38.85
CA GLN A 3 -39.73 -29.51 -37.83
C GLN A 3 -39.68 -28.87 -36.45
N THR A 4 -40.54 -29.41 -35.65
CA THR A 4 -40.92 -29.10 -34.28
C THR A 4 -39.93 -29.65 -33.27
N THR A 5 -39.62 -28.86 -32.26
CA THR A 5 -38.97 -29.28 -31.01
C THR A 5 -39.96 -29.95 -30.04
N PRO A 6 -39.58 -30.98 -29.27
CA PRO A 6 -40.38 -31.44 -28.15
C PRO A 6 -39.84 -30.89 -26.81
N SER A 7 -40.79 -30.35 -26.06
CA SER A 7 -40.67 -29.99 -24.65
C SER A 7 -40.75 -31.23 -23.77
N LEU A 8 -39.92 -31.36 -22.74
CA LEU A 8 -40.08 -32.36 -21.67
C LEU A 8 -40.54 -31.71 -20.39
N SER A 9 -41.72 -32.15 -19.95
CA SER A 9 -42.47 -31.70 -18.78
C SER A 9 -41.93 -32.37 -17.51
N ARG A 10 -42.01 -31.60 -16.41
CA ARG A 10 -41.90 -32.09 -15.03
C ARG A 10 -43.12 -32.95 -14.67
N ARG A 11 -42.88 -34.15 -14.13
CA ARG A 11 -43.66 -34.82 -13.05
C ARG A 11 -43.37 -36.33 -13.01
N GLY A 12 -43.11 -36.79 -11.77
CA GLY A 12 -43.38 -38.17 -11.34
C GLY A 12 -42.12 -39.04 -11.24
N VAL A 13 -41.73 -39.36 -10.01
CA VAL A 13 -42.03 -40.66 -9.40
C VAL A 13 -41.63 -40.61 -7.90
N LEU A 14 -42.64 -40.77 -7.08
CA LEU A 14 -42.56 -41.22 -5.67
C LEU A 14 -42.57 -42.75 -5.64
N GLY A 15 -41.73 -43.29 -4.74
CA GLY A 15 -42.09 -44.57 -4.12
C GLY A 15 -41.09 -45.71 -4.29
N ALA A 16 -40.34 -46.01 -3.24
CA ALA A 16 -40.27 -47.33 -2.65
C ALA A 16 -39.39 -47.35 -1.39
N LEU A 17 -40.00 -47.65 -0.27
CA LEU A 17 -39.41 -48.00 1.01
C LEU A 17 -38.71 -49.38 0.95
N GLY A 18 -37.53 -49.50 1.53
CA GLY A 18 -36.83 -50.74 1.75
C GLY A 18 -35.82 -50.61 2.87
N ALA A 19 -36.16 -51.16 4.03
CA ALA A 19 -35.37 -51.17 5.25
C ALA A 19 -34.09 -52.08 5.10
N GLY A 20 -33.00 -51.61 5.65
CA GLY A 20 -31.76 -52.39 5.82
C GLY A 20 -30.87 -51.71 6.87
N ALA A 21 -30.80 -52.25 8.04
CA ALA A 21 -30.05 -51.76 9.18
C ALA A 21 -28.59 -52.20 9.15
N LEU A 22 -27.74 -51.43 9.86
CA LEU A 22 -26.43 -51.77 10.46
C LEU A 22 -25.19 -51.64 9.56
N ALA A 23 -24.43 -50.53 9.82
CA ALA A 23 -23.06 -50.59 10.34
C ALA A 23 -22.60 -49.14 10.67
N LEU A 24 -22.46 -48.84 11.96
CA LEU A 24 -21.74 -47.68 12.48
C LEU A 24 -20.26 -47.85 12.21
N ALA A 25 -19.70 -47.09 11.27
CA ALA A 25 -18.27 -46.80 11.20
C ALA A 25 -18.14 -45.27 11.14
N GLY A 26 -17.55 -44.74 12.20
CA GLY A 26 -17.40 -43.28 12.43
C GLY A 26 -16.61 -42.61 11.32
N ALA A 27 -17.31 -41.84 10.52
CA ALA A 27 -16.73 -40.78 9.70
C ALA A 27 -16.99 -39.45 10.44
N SER A 28 -15.99 -39.00 11.18
CA SER A 28 -15.96 -37.62 11.69
C SER A 28 -15.97 -36.70 10.50
N ALA A 29 -17.14 -36.26 10.12
CA ALA A 29 -17.32 -35.16 9.19
C ALA A 29 -16.73 -33.91 9.87
N CYS A 30 -15.55 -33.49 9.45
CA CYS A 30 -15.03 -32.17 9.73
C CYS A 30 -16.00 -31.13 9.12
N ALA A 31 -16.89 -30.63 9.95
CA ALA A 31 -17.57 -29.37 9.65
C ALA A 31 -16.48 -28.29 9.58
N PRO A 32 -16.48 -27.38 8.57
CA PRO A 32 -15.59 -26.24 8.61
C PRO A 32 -16.05 -25.33 9.74
N SER A 33 -15.26 -25.27 10.82
CA SER A 33 -15.44 -24.29 11.87
C SER A 33 -15.22 -22.89 11.28
N ALA A 34 -16.28 -22.13 11.19
CA ALA A 34 -16.23 -20.68 11.00
C ALA A 34 -15.64 -20.08 12.28
N GLY A 35 -14.35 -19.70 12.22
CA GLY A 35 -13.63 -19.13 13.36
C GLY A 35 -12.18 -19.59 13.38
N GLY A 36 -11.42 -19.37 12.31
CA GLY A 36 -10.05 -19.82 12.24
C GLY A 36 -9.10 -18.67 11.98
N GLY A 37 -8.46 -18.17 13.01
CA GLY A 37 -7.11 -17.65 12.88
C GLY A 37 -6.21 -18.80 12.40
N GLY A 38 -5.98 -18.91 11.09
CA GLY A 38 -5.12 -19.94 10.52
C GLY A 38 -3.73 -19.88 11.18
N THR A 39 -3.30 -20.99 11.77
CA THR A 39 -1.94 -21.12 12.27
C THR A 39 -0.95 -20.85 11.14
N ALA A 40 0.09 -20.04 11.45
CA ALA A 40 1.16 -19.75 10.52
C ALA A 40 1.78 -21.04 10.00
N GLN A 41 1.98 -21.11 8.67
CA GLN A 41 2.62 -22.26 8.05
C GLN A 41 4.13 -22.23 8.30
N SER A 42 4.77 -23.37 8.44
CA SER A 42 6.23 -23.45 8.54
C SER A 42 6.88 -23.30 7.18
N VAL A 43 8.06 -22.68 7.14
CA VAL A 43 8.95 -22.72 5.98
C VAL A 43 9.43 -24.16 5.77
N SER A 44 9.26 -24.72 4.57
CA SER A 44 9.69 -26.08 4.23
C SER A 44 11.14 -26.07 3.78
N ASP A 45 11.99 -26.88 4.41
CA ASP A 45 13.36 -27.13 3.93
C ASP A 45 13.40 -28.43 3.10
N ASP A 46 12.75 -28.41 1.97
CA ASP A 46 12.57 -29.56 1.05
C ASP A 46 13.70 -29.69 0.01
N GLY A 47 14.74 -28.87 0.11
CA GLY A 47 15.87 -28.86 -0.84
C GLY A 47 15.52 -28.32 -2.23
N VAL A 48 14.27 -27.95 -2.48
CA VAL A 48 13.83 -27.39 -3.78
C VAL A 48 14.37 -25.96 -3.92
N LYS A 49 15.14 -25.72 -4.99
CA LYS A 49 15.74 -24.42 -5.28
C LYS A 49 14.94 -23.57 -6.27
N ASN A 50 13.88 -24.14 -6.88
CA ASN A 50 13.05 -23.46 -7.86
C ASN A 50 11.80 -22.88 -7.19
N PHE A 51 11.55 -21.58 -7.42
CA PHE A 51 10.36 -20.92 -6.88
C PHE A 51 9.95 -19.73 -7.75
N THR A 52 8.77 -19.18 -7.48
CA THR A 52 8.29 -17.94 -8.14
C THR A 52 8.56 -16.74 -7.24
N PHE A 53 8.98 -15.64 -7.83
CA PHE A 53 8.98 -14.32 -7.19
C PHE A 53 7.97 -13.42 -7.89
N THR A 54 6.95 -12.98 -7.17
CA THR A 54 5.90 -12.10 -7.68
C THR A 54 6.08 -10.69 -7.09
N GLY A 55 6.13 -9.65 -7.93
CA GLY A 55 6.34 -8.28 -7.46
C GLY A 55 5.89 -7.22 -8.44
N TRP A 56 5.20 -6.17 -7.95
CA TRP A 56 4.84 -5.00 -8.79
C TRP A 56 6.08 -4.20 -9.21
N SER A 57 7.11 -4.16 -8.37
CA SER A 57 8.38 -3.46 -8.68
C SER A 57 9.10 -4.01 -9.90
N LEU A 58 8.77 -5.23 -10.34
CA LEU A 58 9.23 -5.79 -11.61
C LEU A 58 8.52 -5.15 -12.83
N ASN A 59 7.48 -4.35 -12.62
CA ASN A 59 6.72 -3.67 -13.67
C ASN A 59 6.94 -2.15 -13.70
N GLU A 60 7.47 -1.56 -12.63
CA GLU A 60 7.68 -0.13 -12.53
C GLU A 60 9.01 0.29 -13.17
N ALA A 61 9.00 1.37 -13.94
CA ALA A 61 10.17 1.83 -14.73
C ALA A 61 11.42 2.09 -13.89
N SER A 62 11.27 2.62 -12.67
CA SER A 62 12.39 2.96 -11.78
C SER A 62 12.99 1.76 -11.06
N THR A 63 12.23 0.67 -10.86
CA THR A 63 12.64 -0.46 -10.02
C THR A 63 12.84 -1.76 -10.80
N LYS A 64 12.20 -1.89 -11.99
CA LYS A 64 12.24 -3.11 -12.82
C LYS A 64 13.64 -3.64 -13.05
N LYS A 65 14.53 -2.80 -13.60
CA LYS A 65 15.90 -3.25 -13.91
C LYS A 65 16.73 -3.50 -12.66
N PRO A 66 16.79 -2.60 -11.65
CA PRO A 66 17.51 -2.87 -10.40
C PRO A 66 17.09 -4.17 -9.72
N LEU A 67 15.78 -4.48 -9.71
CA LEU A 67 15.27 -5.69 -9.09
C LEU A 67 15.58 -6.94 -9.91
N ALA A 68 15.50 -6.87 -11.25
CA ALA A 68 15.92 -7.96 -12.13
C ALA A 68 17.43 -8.28 -11.98
N ASP A 69 18.28 -7.26 -11.80
CA ASP A 69 19.71 -7.43 -11.53
C ASP A 69 19.94 -8.17 -10.19
N ILE A 70 19.17 -7.85 -9.15
CA ILE A 70 19.24 -8.54 -7.84
C ILE A 70 18.81 -10.01 -7.98
N VAL A 71 17.72 -10.29 -8.68
CA VAL A 71 17.25 -11.67 -8.93
C VAL A 71 18.31 -12.48 -9.65
N ALA A 72 18.85 -11.95 -10.74
CA ALA A 72 19.90 -12.63 -11.52
C ALA A 72 21.19 -12.86 -10.70
N GLY A 73 21.60 -11.88 -9.87
CA GLY A 73 22.74 -12.01 -8.97
C GLY A 73 22.54 -13.13 -7.96
N TYR A 74 21.34 -13.21 -7.38
CA TYR A 74 21.00 -14.26 -6.43
C TYR A 74 20.94 -15.65 -7.09
N GLU A 75 20.36 -15.77 -8.29
CA GLU A 75 20.37 -17.04 -9.05
C GLU A 75 21.80 -17.54 -9.30
N LYS A 76 22.68 -16.62 -9.70
CA LYS A 76 24.09 -16.95 -9.96
C LYS A 76 24.83 -17.43 -8.71
N SER A 77 24.59 -16.80 -7.56
CA SER A 77 25.30 -17.11 -6.31
C SER A 77 24.75 -18.34 -5.59
N SER A 78 23.43 -18.58 -5.64
CA SER A 78 22.75 -19.64 -4.89
C SER A 78 22.48 -20.91 -5.71
N GLY A 79 22.50 -20.82 -7.04
CA GLY A 79 22.06 -21.87 -7.95
C GLY A 79 20.53 -22.07 -7.98
N ALA A 80 19.78 -21.11 -7.41
CA ALA A 80 18.32 -21.10 -7.52
C ALA A 80 17.85 -20.79 -8.94
N LYS A 81 16.60 -21.16 -9.25
CA LYS A 81 15.89 -20.76 -10.48
C LYS A 81 14.62 -20.02 -10.08
N ILE A 82 14.56 -18.75 -10.42
CA ILE A 82 13.48 -17.86 -9.97
C ILE A 82 12.62 -17.46 -11.19
N LYS A 83 11.38 -17.95 -11.21
CA LYS A 83 10.38 -17.46 -12.16
C LYS A 83 9.82 -16.13 -11.65
N THR A 84 10.01 -15.05 -12.39
CA THR A 84 9.45 -13.75 -12.03
C THR A 84 8.06 -13.56 -12.62
N VAL A 85 7.13 -12.99 -11.82
CA VAL A 85 5.77 -12.62 -12.22
C VAL A 85 5.51 -11.20 -11.75
N SER A 86 4.85 -10.38 -12.57
CA SER A 86 4.52 -9.01 -12.18
C SER A 86 3.14 -8.60 -12.65
N TYR A 87 2.53 -7.71 -11.87
CA TYR A 87 1.28 -7.02 -12.19
C TYR A 87 1.43 -5.53 -11.84
N PRO A 88 0.68 -4.62 -12.51
CA PRO A 88 0.61 -3.22 -12.08
C PRO A 88 0.14 -3.11 -10.62
N TYR A 89 0.62 -2.10 -9.89
CA TYR A 89 0.34 -1.95 -8.46
C TYR A 89 -1.16 -1.97 -8.13
N ASN A 90 -1.98 -1.25 -8.89
CA ASN A 90 -3.43 -1.14 -8.63
C ASN A 90 -4.17 -2.48 -8.83
N ASP A 91 -3.64 -3.39 -9.64
CA ASP A 91 -4.22 -4.72 -9.89
C ASP A 91 -3.59 -5.81 -9.01
N TYR A 92 -2.42 -5.53 -8.44
CA TYR A 92 -1.51 -6.52 -7.87
C TYR A 92 -2.14 -7.38 -6.78
N LEU A 93 -2.76 -6.76 -5.77
CA LEU A 93 -3.35 -7.50 -4.65
C LEU A 93 -4.40 -8.50 -5.14
N ASN A 94 -5.31 -8.06 -6.01
CA ASN A 94 -6.37 -8.90 -6.55
C ASN A 94 -5.81 -10.08 -7.35
N GLN A 95 -4.81 -9.84 -8.19
CA GLN A 95 -4.17 -10.88 -8.99
C GLN A 95 -3.43 -11.89 -8.11
N VAL A 96 -2.68 -11.45 -7.10
CA VAL A 96 -2.00 -12.34 -6.16
C VAL A 96 -2.99 -13.18 -5.36
N LEU A 97 -4.07 -12.57 -4.84
CA LEU A 97 -5.10 -13.30 -4.10
C LEU A 97 -5.79 -14.36 -4.97
N LEU A 98 -6.06 -14.08 -6.24
CA LEU A 98 -6.60 -15.07 -7.19
C LEU A 98 -5.63 -16.25 -7.37
N GLN A 99 -4.34 -16.00 -7.55
CA GLN A 99 -3.31 -17.04 -7.66
C GLN A 99 -3.18 -17.87 -6.39
N VAL A 100 -3.21 -17.22 -5.22
CA VAL A 100 -3.13 -17.88 -3.90
C VAL A 100 -4.34 -18.78 -3.67
N ARG A 101 -5.55 -18.29 -3.94
CA ARG A 101 -6.80 -19.07 -3.79
C ARG A 101 -6.89 -20.22 -4.78
N GLY A 102 -6.38 -20.02 -6.00
CA GLY A 102 -6.30 -21.06 -7.03
C GLY A 102 -5.20 -22.11 -6.80
N GLY A 103 -4.40 -21.98 -5.72
CA GLY A 103 -3.28 -22.89 -5.43
C GLY A 103 -2.08 -22.75 -6.39
N ASN A 104 -2.06 -21.72 -7.23
CA ASN A 104 -1.03 -21.49 -8.25
C ASN A 104 0.11 -20.58 -7.78
N ALA A 105 -0.03 -19.91 -6.64
CA ALA A 105 0.99 -19.04 -6.07
C ALA A 105 1.91 -19.83 -5.14
N THR A 106 3.22 -19.76 -5.39
CA THR A 106 4.28 -20.36 -4.57
C THR A 106 5.47 -19.41 -4.50
N GLY A 107 6.35 -19.61 -3.51
CA GLY A 107 7.60 -18.89 -3.41
C GLY A 107 7.46 -17.56 -2.66
N ALA A 108 8.15 -16.51 -3.14
CA ALA A 108 8.14 -15.20 -2.49
C ALA A 108 7.22 -14.21 -3.23
N ALA A 109 6.62 -13.31 -2.49
CA ALA A 109 5.83 -12.24 -3.06
C ALA A 109 6.11 -10.91 -2.37
N GLN A 110 6.18 -9.83 -3.14
CA GLN A 110 6.15 -8.48 -2.62
C GLN A 110 4.77 -8.22 -2.02
N CYS A 111 4.72 -7.62 -0.86
CA CYS A 111 3.47 -7.27 -0.19
C CYS A 111 3.58 -5.86 0.38
N ASP A 112 2.62 -5.01 0.10
CA ASP A 112 2.47 -3.76 0.84
C ASP A 112 2.12 -4.09 2.29
N ALA A 113 2.69 -3.40 3.25
CA ALA A 113 2.40 -3.63 4.67
C ALA A 113 0.89 -3.54 4.97
N ALA A 114 0.19 -2.67 4.26
CA ALA A 114 -1.26 -2.53 4.32
C ALA A 114 -2.05 -3.80 3.94
N TRP A 115 -1.48 -4.67 3.13
CA TRP A 115 -2.15 -5.87 2.62
C TRP A 115 -1.82 -7.12 3.44
N LEU A 116 -0.96 -7.00 4.46
CA LEU A 116 -0.42 -8.17 5.17
C LEU A 116 -1.51 -8.96 5.90
N ALA A 117 -2.47 -8.29 6.55
CA ALA A 117 -3.60 -8.95 7.21
C ALA A 117 -4.50 -9.70 6.19
N THR A 118 -4.77 -9.08 5.04
CA THR A 118 -5.51 -9.71 3.93
C THR A 118 -4.79 -10.96 3.40
N MET A 119 -3.47 -10.85 3.21
CA MET A 119 -2.66 -11.99 2.75
C MET A 119 -2.59 -13.09 3.82
N LYS A 120 -2.44 -12.73 5.10
CA LYS A 120 -2.47 -13.69 6.23
C LYS A 120 -3.78 -14.45 6.29
N ALA A 121 -4.92 -13.78 6.06
CA ALA A 121 -6.25 -14.41 6.07
C ALA A 121 -6.42 -15.52 5.02
N THR A 122 -5.56 -15.61 4.01
CA THR A 122 -5.55 -16.73 3.05
C THR A 122 -5.08 -18.05 3.67
N GLY A 123 -4.43 -18.03 4.86
CA GLY A 123 -3.82 -19.20 5.50
C GLY A 123 -2.62 -19.77 4.75
N LYS A 124 -2.06 -19.03 3.78
CA LYS A 124 -0.95 -19.50 2.94
C LYS A 124 0.40 -18.86 3.25
N LEU A 125 0.47 -17.89 4.16
CA LEU A 125 1.74 -17.28 4.56
C LEU A 125 2.52 -18.16 5.52
N THR A 126 3.85 -18.16 5.39
CA THR A 126 4.76 -18.82 6.33
C THR A 126 5.16 -17.90 7.46
N ASP A 127 5.46 -18.48 8.62
CA ASP A 127 6.12 -17.80 9.73
C ASP A 127 7.60 -17.55 9.38
N LEU A 128 7.98 -16.31 9.29
CA LEU A 128 9.34 -15.86 8.99
C LEU A 128 10.08 -15.35 10.24
N THR A 129 9.56 -15.59 11.44
CA THR A 129 10.17 -15.12 12.71
C THR A 129 11.61 -15.58 12.84
N LYS A 130 11.88 -16.87 12.57
CA LYS A 130 13.25 -17.41 12.58
C LYS A 130 14.11 -16.83 11.44
N THR A 131 13.52 -16.60 10.27
CA THR A 131 14.21 -16.03 9.12
C THR A 131 14.61 -14.57 9.37
N ALA A 132 13.79 -13.81 10.08
CA ALA A 132 14.05 -12.42 10.45
C ALA A 132 15.10 -12.28 11.56
N ALA A 133 15.24 -13.30 12.41
CA ALA A 133 16.13 -13.25 13.57
C ALA A 133 17.59 -12.96 13.17
N GLY A 134 18.23 -12.03 13.88
CA GLY A 134 19.64 -11.65 13.65
C GLY A 134 19.91 -10.97 12.30
N ALA A 135 18.90 -10.55 11.57
CA ALA A 135 19.07 -9.86 10.28
C ALA A 135 19.40 -8.36 10.39
N GLY A 136 19.26 -7.78 11.60
CA GLY A 136 19.60 -6.38 11.87
C GLY A 136 18.55 -5.38 11.40
N TYR A 137 17.32 -5.82 11.16
CA TYR A 137 16.20 -4.90 10.90
C TYR A 137 15.95 -3.97 12.08
N THR A 138 15.50 -2.74 11.82
CA THR A 138 14.99 -1.87 12.87
C THR A 138 13.66 -2.37 13.42
N ASP A 139 13.37 -2.08 14.70
CA ASP A 139 12.10 -2.50 15.33
C ASP A 139 10.89 -1.94 14.60
N ALA A 140 10.96 -0.69 14.16
CA ALA A 140 9.89 -0.05 13.40
C ALA A 140 9.64 -0.76 12.04
N ALA A 141 10.69 -1.21 11.37
CA ALA A 141 10.55 -1.96 10.14
C ALA A 141 9.98 -3.37 10.38
N LEU A 142 10.46 -4.07 11.43
CA LEU A 142 9.92 -5.38 11.80
C LEU A 142 8.42 -5.33 12.11
N ALA A 143 7.95 -4.25 12.75
CA ALA A 143 6.53 -4.08 13.06
C ALA A 143 5.64 -4.11 11.80
N LEU A 144 6.12 -3.59 10.66
CA LEU A 144 5.37 -3.60 9.39
C LEU A 144 5.11 -5.01 8.84
N GLY A 145 5.94 -5.99 9.23
CA GLY A 145 5.82 -7.37 8.77
C GLY A 145 5.11 -8.30 9.76
N LYS A 146 4.57 -7.77 10.88
CA LYS A 146 3.93 -8.56 11.94
C LYS A 146 2.41 -8.46 11.90
N VAL A 147 1.76 -9.61 12.12
CA VAL A 147 0.32 -9.69 12.41
C VAL A 147 0.16 -10.70 13.56
N ASP A 148 -0.60 -10.33 14.59
CA ASP A 148 -0.85 -11.15 15.79
C ASP A 148 0.44 -11.70 16.43
N GLY A 149 1.49 -10.89 16.48
CA GLY A 149 2.79 -11.25 17.07
C GLY A 149 3.70 -12.12 16.19
N VAL A 150 3.22 -12.64 15.06
CA VAL A 150 4.00 -13.48 14.12
C VAL A 150 4.57 -12.64 12.99
N GLN A 151 5.83 -12.86 12.61
CA GLN A 151 6.49 -12.21 11.50
C GLN A 151 6.14 -12.91 10.17
N TYR A 152 5.20 -12.39 9.41
CA TYR A 152 4.80 -12.93 8.10
C TYR A 152 5.54 -12.29 6.92
N GLY A 153 6.09 -11.10 7.10
CA GLY A 153 6.83 -10.39 6.05
C GLY A 153 8.21 -9.95 6.52
N LEU A 154 9.23 -10.13 5.69
CA LEU A 154 10.55 -9.53 5.93
C LEU A 154 10.54 -8.09 5.41
N PRO A 155 10.87 -7.08 6.23
CA PRO A 155 10.82 -5.69 5.83
C PRO A 155 11.80 -5.41 4.69
N TRP A 156 11.31 -4.85 3.58
CA TRP A 156 12.15 -4.52 2.43
C TRP A 156 12.40 -3.02 2.32
N THR A 157 11.37 -2.22 2.55
CA THR A 157 11.47 -0.77 2.57
C THR A 157 10.49 -0.20 3.59
N ALA A 158 10.84 0.90 4.23
CA ALA A 158 10.02 1.52 5.25
C ALA A 158 10.16 3.05 5.22
N GLY A 159 9.11 3.76 5.61
CA GLY A 159 9.07 5.21 5.67
C GLY A 159 7.68 5.73 5.97
N ALA A 160 7.37 6.90 5.43
CA ALA A 160 6.05 7.51 5.51
C ALA A 160 5.67 8.12 4.15
N ILE A 161 4.38 8.38 3.94
CA ILE A 161 3.88 9.19 2.83
C ILE A 161 3.73 10.62 3.33
N GLY A 162 4.59 11.51 2.82
CA GLY A 162 4.62 12.92 3.20
C GLY A 162 4.41 13.85 2.02
N MET A 163 4.41 15.13 2.34
CA MET A 163 4.31 16.19 1.34
C MET A 163 5.66 16.39 0.66
N VAL A 164 5.68 16.55 -0.64
CA VAL A 164 6.87 16.88 -1.44
C VAL A 164 6.56 18.07 -2.33
N GLY A 165 7.27 19.17 -2.09
CA GLY A 165 7.16 20.41 -2.84
C GLY A 165 8.16 20.54 -3.98
N ASN A 166 7.86 21.42 -4.93
CA ASN A 166 8.71 21.78 -6.04
C ASN A 166 9.38 23.13 -5.77
N GLN A 167 10.65 23.13 -5.38
CA GLN A 167 11.40 24.33 -5.03
C GLN A 167 11.37 25.39 -6.15
N GLN A 168 11.54 24.96 -7.40
CA GLN A 168 11.51 25.90 -8.53
C GLN A 168 10.17 26.65 -8.66
N LEU A 169 9.07 25.94 -8.41
CA LEU A 169 7.73 26.57 -8.44
C LEU A 169 7.49 27.42 -7.19
N PHE A 170 8.02 27.02 -6.05
CA PHE A 170 7.97 27.83 -4.82
C PHE A 170 8.70 29.15 -5.02
N ASP A 171 9.90 29.13 -5.59
CA ASP A 171 10.67 30.34 -5.88
C ASP A 171 9.92 31.28 -6.85
N LYS A 172 9.34 30.71 -7.93
CA LYS A 172 8.53 31.48 -8.91
C LYS A 172 7.27 32.09 -8.30
N ALA A 173 6.64 31.39 -7.36
CA ALA A 173 5.44 31.87 -6.67
C ALA A 173 5.75 32.76 -5.46
N GLY A 174 7.04 33.07 -5.17
CA GLY A 174 7.46 33.87 -4.05
C GLY A 174 7.28 33.21 -2.68
N ILE A 175 7.14 31.89 -2.64
CA ILE A 175 6.94 31.12 -1.40
C ILE A 175 8.28 31.01 -0.67
N LYS A 176 8.42 31.69 0.45
CA LYS A 176 9.66 31.76 1.27
C LYS A 176 9.68 30.77 2.41
N LYS A 177 8.53 30.29 2.86
CA LYS A 177 8.39 29.41 4.01
C LYS A 177 7.49 28.22 3.67
N ILE A 178 7.84 27.07 4.17
CA ILE A 178 6.99 25.88 4.10
C ILE A 178 5.80 26.08 5.05
N PRO A 179 4.56 25.82 4.58
CA PRO A 179 3.35 25.99 5.39
C PRO A 179 3.35 25.00 6.56
N THR A 180 2.91 25.46 7.72
CA THR A 180 2.76 24.61 8.90
C THR A 180 1.30 24.39 9.29
N THR A 181 0.40 25.24 8.83
CA THR A 181 -1.05 25.14 9.06
C THR A 181 -1.81 24.89 7.75
N VAL A 182 -3.02 24.37 7.84
CA VAL A 182 -3.91 24.16 6.71
C VAL A 182 -4.23 25.47 5.98
N ASP A 183 -4.40 26.57 6.73
CA ASP A 183 -4.66 27.89 6.16
C ASP A 183 -3.45 28.42 5.35
N ASP A 184 -2.24 28.32 5.92
CA ASP A 184 -1.01 28.68 5.21
C ASP A 184 -0.80 27.82 3.97
N PHE A 185 -1.17 26.54 4.04
CA PHE A 185 -1.09 25.61 2.91
C PHE A 185 -2.04 26.02 1.80
N GLU A 186 -3.29 26.35 2.13
CA GLU A 186 -4.26 26.83 1.14
C GLU A 186 -3.77 28.15 0.48
N ALA A 187 -3.23 29.08 1.25
CA ALA A 187 -2.67 30.33 0.72
C ALA A 187 -1.48 30.05 -0.24
N MET A 188 -0.62 29.09 0.12
CA MET A 188 0.46 28.63 -0.74
C MET A 188 -0.08 28.03 -2.06
N LEU A 189 -1.14 27.24 -2.01
CA LEU A 189 -1.75 26.66 -3.20
C LEU A 189 -2.36 27.72 -4.11
N GLU A 190 -2.97 28.76 -3.56
CA GLU A 190 -3.48 29.92 -4.37
C GLU A 190 -2.31 30.65 -5.07
N SER A 191 -1.18 30.83 -4.39
CA SER A 191 0.03 31.42 -5.00
C SER A 191 0.58 30.55 -6.13
N LEU A 192 0.60 29.24 -5.98
CA LEU A 192 1.00 28.31 -7.04
C LEU A 192 0.03 28.32 -8.22
N LYS A 193 -1.28 28.40 -7.96
CA LYS A 193 -2.29 28.51 -9.00
C LYS A 193 -2.13 29.77 -9.84
N ALA A 194 -1.76 30.88 -9.21
CA ALA A 194 -1.53 32.17 -9.88
C ALA A 194 -0.39 32.13 -10.92
N LEU A 195 0.51 31.14 -10.87
CA LEU A 195 1.53 30.91 -11.91
C LEU A 195 0.92 30.55 -13.28
N GLY A 196 -0.31 30.07 -13.33
CA GLY A 196 -0.98 29.66 -14.56
C GLY A 196 -0.29 28.50 -15.28
N ASN A 197 -0.25 28.53 -16.61
CA ASN A 197 0.50 27.62 -17.49
C ASN A 197 0.24 26.11 -17.25
N GLY A 198 -0.96 25.76 -16.76
CA GLY A 198 -1.33 24.38 -16.47
C GLY A 198 -0.63 23.79 -15.23
N ILE A 199 -0.15 24.64 -14.33
CA ILE A 199 0.37 24.20 -13.03
C ILE A 199 -0.78 23.64 -12.20
N VAL A 200 -0.57 22.44 -11.66
CA VAL A 200 -1.40 21.81 -10.63
C VAL A 200 -0.82 22.21 -9.28
N PRO A 201 -1.49 23.07 -8.49
CA PRO A 201 -0.96 23.50 -7.19
C PRO A 201 -0.67 22.35 -6.26
N TYR A 202 -1.63 21.44 -6.11
CA TYR A 202 -1.50 20.23 -5.32
C TYR A 202 -2.05 19.03 -6.12
N ALA A 203 -1.16 18.12 -6.51
CA ALA A 203 -1.53 16.85 -7.14
C ALA A 203 -1.96 15.85 -6.07
N ALA A 204 -3.12 16.15 -5.46
CA ALA A 204 -3.78 15.30 -4.48
C ALA A 204 -4.43 14.07 -5.14
N MET A 205 -4.61 13.00 -4.37
CA MET A 205 -5.26 11.80 -4.87
C MET A 205 -6.76 12.02 -5.03
N THR A 206 -7.26 11.95 -6.26
CA THR A 206 -8.67 12.18 -6.62
C THR A 206 -9.28 11.06 -7.45
N LYS A 207 -8.50 10.06 -7.88
CA LYS A 207 -9.01 8.78 -8.36
C LYS A 207 -9.46 7.91 -7.20
N VAL A 208 -10.57 7.21 -7.36
CA VAL A 208 -11.19 6.36 -6.33
C VAL A 208 -10.20 5.34 -5.76
N ASP A 209 -9.35 4.76 -6.59
CA ASP A 209 -8.37 3.72 -6.21
C ASP A 209 -7.34 4.20 -5.16
N GLN A 210 -7.18 5.52 -5.00
CA GLN A 210 -6.24 6.10 -4.05
C GLN A 210 -6.84 7.22 -3.18
N LEU A 211 -8.15 7.44 -3.24
CA LEU A 211 -8.84 8.44 -2.39
C LEU A 211 -8.80 8.14 -0.89
N LYS A 212 -8.36 6.94 -0.49
CA LYS A 212 -8.01 6.61 0.90
C LYS A 212 -6.99 7.59 1.51
N ASP A 213 -6.19 8.25 0.68
CA ASP A 213 -5.22 9.26 1.13
C ASP A 213 -5.89 10.48 1.76
N ILE A 214 -7.22 10.54 1.81
CA ILE A 214 -7.99 11.48 2.65
C ILE A 214 -7.84 11.20 4.15
N ILE A 215 -7.51 9.95 4.56
CA ILE A 215 -7.43 9.55 5.98
C ILE A 215 -6.43 10.40 6.77
N PRO A 216 -5.20 10.67 6.31
CA PRO A 216 -4.29 11.59 7.01
C PRO A 216 -4.85 13.00 7.18
N TRP A 217 -5.66 13.47 6.24
CA TRP A 217 -6.37 14.74 6.40
C TRP A 217 -7.49 14.64 7.44
N MET A 218 -8.21 13.52 7.52
CA MET A 218 -9.18 13.28 8.60
C MET A 218 -8.48 13.30 9.97
N TRP A 219 -7.32 12.66 10.11
CA TRP A 219 -6.51 12.75 11.34
C TRP A 219 -6.07 14.18 11.64
N THR A 220 -5.68 14.95 10.61
CA THR A 220 -5.30 16.36 10.74
C THR A 220 -6.43 17.20 11.31
N PHE A 221 -7.68 16.94 10.92
CA PHE A 221 -8.88 17.60 11.43
C PHE A 221 -9.46 16.94 12.70
N GLY A 222 -8.74 15.97 13.29
CA GLY A 222 -9.07 15.40 14.61
C GLY A 222 -9.96 14.16 14.59
N SER A 223 -10.31 13.60 13.42
CA SER A 223 -11.03 12.32 13.35
C SER A 223 -10.06 11.16 13.57
N PRO A 224 -10.30 10.24 14.52
CA PRO A 224 -9.49 9.04 14.68
C PRO A 224 -9.77 7.98 13.61
N VAL A 225 -10.83 8.10 12.84
CA VAL A 225 -11.44 7.23 11.79
C VAL A 225 -11.96 5.90 12.29
N VAL A 226 -11.34 5.29 13.28
CA VAL A 226 -11.83 4.11 14.01
C VAL A 226 -11.26 4.08 15.42
N GLU A 227 -12.07 3.69 16.40
CA GLU A 227 -11.69 3.48 17.81
C GLU A 227 -12.40 2.24 18.36
N ASN A 228 -11.64 1.30 18.94
CA ASN A 228 -12.18 0.06 19.55
C ASN A 228 -13.18 -0.65 18.61
N ASP A 229 -12.77 -0.90 17.37
CA ASP A 229 -13.58 -1.53 16.30
C ASP A 229 -14.86 -0.77 15.94
N LYS A 230 -15.00 0.48 16.37
CA LYS A 230 -16.07 1.36 15.99
C LYS A 230 -15.57 2.40 14.99
N VAL A 231 -16.12 2.38 13.78
CA VAL A 231 -15.82 3.39 12.76
C VAL A 231 -16.39 4.74 13.20
N THR A 232 -15.52 5.75 13.30
CA THR A 232 -15.90 7.11 13.71
C THR A 232 -16.07 8.06 12.54
N VAL A 233 -15.73 7.65 11.31
CA VAL A 233 -16.01 8.43 10.09
C VAL A 233 -17.47 8.90 10.11
N GLY A 234 -17.70 10.17 9.79
CA GLY A 234 -18.97 10.87 10.00
C GLY A 234 -18.98 11.72 11.27
N ASP A 235 -17.88 11.72 12.05
CA ASP A 235 -17.59 12.72 13.07
C ASP A 235 -17.24 14.09 12.46
N ASP A 236 -17.19 15.11 13.29
CA ASP A 236 -16.96 16.48 12.84
C ASP A 236 -15.62 16.61 12.09
N GLY A 237 -14.55 15.95 12.57
CA GLY A 237 -13.24 16.02 11.94
C GLY A 237 -13.20 15.42 10.56
N SER A 238 -13.83 14.26 10.35
CA SER A 238 -13.90 13.64 9.02
C SER A 238 -14.77 14.43 8.04
N VAL A 239 -15.89 15.00 8.52
CA VAL A 239 -16.76 15.86 7.71
C VAL A 239 -16.03 17.16 7.33
N GLU A 240 -15.29 17.78 8.27
CA GLU A 240 -14.49 18.97 8.02
C GLU A 240 -13.38 18.70 6.99
N ALA A 241 -12.65 17.58 7.13
CA ALA A 241 -11.61 17.19 6.19
C ALA A 241 -12.14 17.04 4.75
N VAL A 242 -13.26 16.35 4.55
CA VAL A 242 -13.86 16.15 3.23
C VAL A 242 -14.46 17.45 2.68
N THR A 243 -15.02 18.31 3.55
CA THR A 243 -15.51 19.63 3.16
C THR A 243 -14.37 20.53 2.67
N TRP A 244 -13.26 20.53 3.40
CA TRP A 244 -12.05 21.25 2.99
C TRP A 244 -11.47 20.70 1.68
N TYR A 245 -11.40 19.39 1.52
CA TYR A 245 -10.91 18.76 0.29
C TYR A 245 -11.78 19.08 -0.93
N LYS A 246 -13.12 19.12 -0.75
CA LYS A 246 -14.08 19.59 -1.74
C LYS A 246 -13.86 21.06 -2.10
N LYS A 247 -13.63 21.93 -1.10
CA LYS A 247 -13.28 23.34 -1.32
C LYS A 247 -12.04 23.49 -2.19
N LEU A 248 -10.97 22.71 -1.94
CA LEU A 248 -9.79 22.71 -2.78
C LEU A 248 -10.10 22.29 -4.22
N TYR A 249 -10.95 21.27 -4.37
CA TYR A 249 -11.39 20.77 -5.68
C TYR A 249 -12.18 21.83 -6.47
N ASP A 250 -13.16 22.47 -5.84
CA ASP A 250 -13.97 23.52 -6.45
C ASP A 250 -13.15 24.74 -6.84
N LYS A 251 -12.19 25.12 -5.99
CA LYS A 251 -11.23 26.18 -6.26
C LYS A 251 -10.18 25.78 -7.30
N LYS A 252 -10.18 24.54 -7.82
CA LYS A 252 -9.15 24.03 -8.74
C LYS A 252 -7.73 24.14 -8.17
N LEU A 253 -7.58 23.98 -6.86
CA LEU A 253 -6.31 23.87 -6.17
C LEU A 253 -5.79 22.41 -6.19
N ILE A 254 -6.71 21.46 -6.36
CA ILE A 254 -6.42 20.06 -6.69
C ILE A 254 -7.07 19.72 -8.03
N ALA A 255 -6.44 18.82 -8.79
CA ALA A 255 -6.92 18.41 -10.10
C ALA A 255 -7.81 17.13 -10.01
N PRO A 256 -8.80 16.98 -10.92
CA PRO A 256 -9.61 15.76 -10.98
C PRO A 256 -8.81 14.58 -11.54
N ALA A 257 -9.24 13.37 -11.19
CA ALA A 257 -8.79 12.11 -11.77
C ALA A 257 -7.27 11.89 -11.74
N LEU A 258 -6.61 12.28 -10.65
CA LEU A 258 -5.19 12.01 -10.40
C LEU A 258 -5.02 10.87 -9.39
N ASP A 259 -4.05 10.00 -9.68
CA ASP A 259 -3.44 9.09 -8.74
C ASP A 259 -1.96 9.46 -8.50
N ARG A 260 -1.27 8.71 -7.65
CA ARG A 260 0.13 8.97 -7.30
C ARG A 260 1.07 8.81 -8.51
N PHE A 261 0.76 7.91 -9.43
CA PHE A 261 1.57 7.70 -10.64
C PHE A 261 1.45 8.89 -11.59
N ASP A 262 0.23 9.43 -11.76
CA ASP A 262 -0.01 10.66 -12.52
C ASP A 262 0.71 11.85 -11.86
N ALA A 263 0.63 11.97 -10.53
CA ALA A 263 1.29 13.03 -9.77
C ALA A 263 2.81 13.01 -9.97
N ARG A 264 3.45 11.83 -9.91
CA ARG A 264 4.88 11.64 -10.19
C ARG A 264 5.25 12.09 -11.60
N ALA A 265 4.48 11.66 -12.59
CA ALA A 265 4.71 12.01 -13.99
C ALA A 265 4.58 13.52 -14.24
N LEU A 266 3.56 14.16 -13.70
CA LEU A 266 3.36 15.61 -13.81
C LEU A 266 4.41 16.41 -13.04
N PHE A 267 4.86 15.91 -11.86
CA PHE A 267 5.94 16.55 -11.12
C PHE A 267 7.27 16.48 -11.90
N GLY A 268 7.59 15.32 -12.50
CA GLY A 268 8.75 15.18 -13.38
C GLY A 268 8.74 16.11 -14.60
N GLN A 269 7.55 16.52 -15.05
CA GLN A 269 7.36 17.52 -16.10
C GLN A 269 7.44 18.97 -15.59
N GLY A 270 7.65 19.19 -14.27
CA GLY A 270 7.67 20.52 -13.66
C GLY A 270 6.31 21.19 -13.56
N LYS A 271 5.20 20.42 -13.61
CA LYS A 271 3.83 20.94 -13.62
C LYS A 271 3.09 20.82 -12.29
N VAL A 272 3.74 20.35 -11.23
CA VAL A 272 3.13 20.15 -9.91
C VAL A 272 3.86 20.97 -8.87
N GLY A 273 3.12 21.73 -8.07
CA GLY A 273 3.64 22.49 -6.93
C GLY A 273 3.93 21.60 -5.73
N VAL A 274 2.95 20.78 -5.36
CA VAL A 274 3.04 19.83 -4.24
C VAL A 274 2.36 18.52 -4.61
N TYR A 275 2.90 17.39 -4.14
CA TYR A 275 2.23 16.09 -4.17
C TYR A 275 2.56 15.30 -2.90
N GLU A 276 1.91 14.18 -2.69
CA GLU A 276 2.16 13.29 -1.56
C GLU A 276 2.80 11.99 -2.03
N ASP A 277 3.92 11.61 -1.38
CA ASP A 277 4.59 10.36 -1.71
C ASP A 277 5.48 9.85 -0.57
N ALA A 278 5.86 8.58 -0.70
CA ALA A 278 6.98 8.00 0.01
C ALA A 278 8.31 8.31 -0.72
N PRO A 279 9.46 8.11 -0.08
CA PRO A 279 10.77 8.40 -0.69
C PRO A 279 11.00 7.74 -2.07
N VAL A 280 10.40 6.58 -2.32
CA VAL A 280 10.44 5.86 -3.61
C VAL A 280 9.95 6.71 -4.78
N GLY A 281 9.04 7.64 -4.55
CA GLY A 281 8.49 8.52 -5.57
C GLY A 281 9.53 9.34 -6.31
N ARG A 282 10.65 9.69 -5.65
CA ARG A 282 11.77 10.39 -6.29
C ARG A 282 12.27 9.67 -7.54
N GLY A 283 12.47 8.35 -7.45
CA GLY A 283 12.95 7.57 -8.61
C GLY A 283 11.99 7.63 -9.79
N ALA A 284 10.68 7.56 -9.54
CA ALA A 284 9.67 7.66 -10.58
C ALA A 284 9.56 9.09 -11.16
N VAL A 285 9.68 10.13 -10.34
CA VAL A 285 9.74 11.53 -10.77
C VAL A 285 10.94 11.75 -11.70
N VAL A 286 12.12 11.26 -11.32
CA VAL A 286 13.35 11.38 -12.12
C VAL A 286 13.21 10.63 -13.44
N ALA A 287 12.62 9.43 -13.43
CA ALA A 287 12.39 8.63 -14.63
C ALA A 287 11.40 9.30 -15.61
N ALA A 288 10.44 10.07 -15.10
CA ALA A 288 9.46 10.82 -15.90
C ALA A 288 9.96 12.22 -16.33
N ALA A 289 11.07 12.67 -15.80
CA ALA A 289 11.57 14.04 -16.03
C ALA A 289 12.12 14.23 -17.44
N LYS A 290 11.71 15.32 -18.06
CA LYS A 290 12.28 15.79 -19.33
C LYS A 290 13.60 16.57 -19.12
N ASN A 291 13.73 17.24 -17.98
CA ASN A 291 14.86 18.08 -17.65
C ASN A 291 15.73 17.39 -16.57
N LYS A 292 17.05 17.42 -16.74
CA LYS A 292 17.99 16.98 -15.71
C LYS A 292 17.91 17.90 -14.49
N GLY A 293 18.09 17.35 -13.31
CA GLY A 293 18.17 18.12 -12.06
C GLY A 293 16.83 18.27 -11.32
N ILE A 294 15.74 17.64 -11.77
CA ILE A 294 14.46 17.69 -11.06
C ILE A 294 14.60 17.10 -9.63
N GLU A 295 15.51 16.18 -9.42
CA GLU A 295 15.78 15.58 -8.10
C GLU A 295 16.22 16.60 -7.06
N LYS A 296 16.82 17.71 -7.50
CA LYS A 296 17.25 18.83 -6.63
C LYS A 296 16.10 19.78 -6.28
N GLN A 297 14.95 19.63 -6.94
CA GLN A 297 13.76 20.45 -6.72
C GLN A 297 12.79 19.84 -5.72
N LEU A 298 13.02 18.61 -5.29
CA LEU A 298 12.16 17.89 -4.36
C LEU A 298 12.41 18.36 -2.92
N VAL A 299 11.40 18.96 -2.29
CA VAL A 299 11.45 19.45 -0.91
C VAL A 299 10.47 18.68 -0.04
N PRO A 300 10.93 17.69 0.74
CA PRO A 300 10.05 16.98 1.67
C PRO A 300 9.68 17.87 2.86
N PHE A 301 8.41 17.82 3.27
CA PHE A 301 7.94 18.51 4.46
C PHE A 301 6.79 17.74 5.13
N ALA A 302 6.60 18.02 6.42
CA ALA A 302 5.51 17.45 7.19
C ALA A 302 4.16 18.01 6.72
N ARG A 303 3.10 17.20 6.81
CA ARG A 303 1.73 17.65 6.51
C ARG A 303 1.37 18.83 7.41
N PRO A 304 0.77 19.90 6.88
CA PRO A 304 0.24 21.00 7.69
C PRO A 304 -0.80 20.52 8.71
N VAL A 305 -0.87 21.20 9.84
CA VAL A 305 -1.82 20.88 10.92
C VAL A 305 -3.05 21.77 10.87
N ALA A 306 -4.18 21.32 11.44
CA ALA A 306 -5.40 22.13 11.49
C ALA A 306 -5.22 23.36 12.39
N LYS A 307 -4.57 23.20 13.54
CA LYS A 307 -4.33 24.28 14.50
C LYS A 307 -2.84 24.39 14.80
N ALA A 308 -2.33 25.60 14.91
CA ALA A 308 -0.95 25.83 15.30
C ALA A 308 -0.65 25.16 16.66
N GLY A 309 0.43 24.39 16.71
CA GLY A 309 0.83 23.61 17.89
C GLY A 309 0.40 22.15 17.86
N ASP A 310 -0.50 21.74 16.98
CA ASP A 310 -0.82 20.33 16.77
C ASP A 310 0.39 19.57 16.20
N LYS A 311 0.35 18.24 16.30
CA LYS A 311 1.39 17.37 15.73
C LYS A 311 1.01 16.97 14.31
N PRO A 312 1.90 17.14 13.32
CA PRO A 312 1.65 16.66 11.97
C PRO A 312 1.53 15.13 11.94
N VAL A 313 0.77 14.62 10.97
CA VAL A 313 0.55 13.18 10.77
C VAL A 313 0.76 12.80 9.30
N ALA A 314 1.31 11.62 9.08
CA ALA A 314 1.50 11.04 7.76
C ALA A 314 1.14 9.55 7.80
N PHE A 315 0.78 8.96 6.68
CA PHE A 315 0.69 7.50 6.62
C PHE A 315 2.06 6.88 6.83
N ALA A 316 2.16 5.89 7.71
CA ALA A 316 3.22 4.92 7.65
C ALA A 316 3.19 4.24 6.27
N TRP A 317 4.37 3.94 5.73
CA TRP A 317 4.51 3.27 4.45
C TRP A 317 5.61 2.22 4.54
N GLY A 318 5.40 1.09 3.88
CA GLY A 318 6.41 0.07 3.81
C GLY A 318 5.99 -1.10 2.94
N GLY A 319 7.01 -1.77 2.41
CA GLY A 319 6.87 -3.01 1.67
C GLY A 319 7.62 -4.13 2.38
N VAL A 320 7.06 -5.31 2.33
CA VAL A 320 7.66 -6.52 2.88
C VAL A 320 7.74 -7.61 1.80
N LEU A 321 8.61 -8.58 1.99
CA LEU A 321 8.59 -9.82 1.22
C LEU A 321 7.94 -10.90 2.08
N VAL A 322 6.83 -11.46 1.61
CA VAL A 322 6.16 -12.62 2.21
C VAL A 322 6.58 -13.89 1.49
N VAL A 323 6.46 -15.02 2.16
CA VAL A 323 6.73 -16.34 1.59
C VAL A 323 5.47 -17.20 1.70
N LEU A 324 5.05 -17.75 0.56
CA LEU A 324 3.90 -18.64 0.46
C LEU A 324 4.32 -20.06 0.79
N ALA A 325 3.52 -20.75 1.60
CA ALA A 325 3.74 -22.12 2.01
C ALA A 325 3.73 -23.07 0.81
N GLY A 326 4.55 -24.10 0.87
CA GLY A 326 4.64 -25.12 -0.18
C GLY A 326 6.08 -25.40 -0.61
N LYS A 327 6.22 -26.13 -1.71
CA LYS A 327 7.53 -26.51 -2.25
C LYS A 327 8.37 -25.29 -2.59
N GLY A 328 9.65 -25.32 -2.20
CA GLY A 328 10.60 -24.22 -2.45
C GLY A 328 10.45 -23.03 -1.49
N SER A 329 9.56 -23.09 -0.48
CA SER A 329 9.42 -21.99 0.48
C SER A 329 10.71 -21.71 1.27
N GLY A 330 11.55 -22.72 1.52
CA GLY A 330 12.87 -22.55 2.13
C GLY A 330 13.83 -21.73 1.29
N ALA A 331 13.90 -22.02 -0.01
CA ALA A 331 14.71 -21.24 -0.94
C ALA A 331 14.16 -19.81 -1.10
N ALA A 332 12.84 -19.66 -1.17
CA ALA A 332 12.18 -18.36 -1.23
C ALA A 332 12.43 -17.49 0.03
N ALA A 333 12.45 -18.11 1.22
CA ALA A 333 12.78 -17.41 2.47
C ALA A 333 14.24 -16.93 2.50
N LYS A 334 15.18 -17.75 2.02
CA LYS A 334 16.60 -17.38 1.88
C LYS A 334 16.76 -16.22 0.89
N PHE A 335 16.07 -16.27 -0.24
CA PHE A 335 16.03 -15.17 -1.20
C PHE A 335 15.45 -13.90 -0.58
N ALA A 336 14.28 -13.98 0.04
CA ALA A 336 13.64 -12.85 0.68
C ALA A 336 14.58 -12.20 1.72
N ARG A 337 15.25 -13.00 2.57
CA ARG A 337 16.25 -12.50 3.53
C ARG A 337 17.44 -11.84 2.83
N SER A 338 17.96 -12.42 1.75
CA SER A 338 19.07 -11.83 0.98
C SER A 338 18.68 -10.46 0.43
N VAL A 339 17.52 -10.33 -0.18
CA VAL A 339 17.04 -9.04 -0.74
C VAL A 339 16.82 -7.98 0.34
N THR A 340 16.31 -8.41 1.50
CA THR A 340 15.82 -7.47 2.54
C THR A 340 16.82 -7.18 3.66
N ALA A 341 17.89 -7.98 3.81
CA ALA A 341 18.84 -7.85 4.91
C ALA A 341 20.29 -7.71 4.51
N ASP A 342 20.68 -8.10 3.30
CA ASP A 342 22.05 -7.91 2.84
C ASP A 342 22.34 -6.42 2.62
N THR A 343 23.34 -5.91 3.32
CA THR A 343 23.66 -4.48 3.37
C THR A 343 23.99 -3.90 2.00
N ASP A 344 24.84 -4.59 1.22
CA ASP A 344 25.26 -4.09 -0.09
C ASP A 344 24.12 -4.13 -1.11
N THR A 345 23.32 -5.20 -1.09
CA THR A 345 22.10 -5.33 -1.90
C THR A 345 21.13 -4.18 -1.62
N GLN A 346 20.82 -3.92 -0.34
CA GLN A 346 19.91 -2.85 0.05
C GLN A 346 20.46 -1.45 -0.31
N ALA A 347 21.72 -1.16 0.01
CA ALA A 347 22.33 0.14 -0.29
C ALA A 347 22.44 0.37 -1.80
N THR A 348 22.75 -0.67 -2.59
CA THR A 348 22.79 -0.59 -4.05
C THR A 348 21.39 -0.41 -4.65
N TYR A 349 20.39 -1.11 -4.11
CA TYR A 349 18.99 -0.93 -4.53
C TYR A 349 18.50 0.47 -4.23
N PHE A 350 18.78 0.97 -3.01
CA PHE A 350 18.49 2.35 -2.64
C PHE A 350 19.11 3.37 -3.61
N ALA A 351 20.41 3.25 -3.89
CA ALA A 351 21.14 4.19 -4.77
C ALA A 351 20.52 4.27 -6.18
N LYS A 352 19.90 3.16 -6.65
CA LYS A 352 19.26 3.09 -7.98
C LYS A 352 17.78 3.49 -7.96
N THR A 353 17.07 3.34 -6.84
CA THR A 353 15.60 3.44 -6.79
C THR A 353 15.07 4.48 -5.81
N GLY A 354 15.87 4.88 -4.82
CA GLY A 354 15.45 5.74 -3.72
C GLY A 354 14.62 5.01 -2.64
N ASN A 355 14.50 3.67 -2.70
CA ASN A 355 13.80 2.89 -1.68
C ASN A 355 14.65 2.77 -0.41
N PRO A 356 14.21 3.35 0.74
CA PRO A 356 15.00 3.30 1.96
C PRO A 356 15.16 1.87 2.48
N PRO A 357 16.36 1.47 2.88
CA PRO A 357 16.60 0.17 3.49
C PRO A 357 16.00 0.07 4.87
N THR A 358 15.94 -1.16 5.40
CA THR A 358 15.23 -1.47 6.66
C THR A 358 16.16 -2.01 7.75
N THR A 359 17.43 -2.24 7.44
CA THR A 359 18.43 -2.68 8.43
C THR A 359 19.28 -1.52 8.92
N THR A 360 19.69 -1.55 10.20
CA THR A 360 20.53 -0.52 10.80
C THR A 360 21.85 -0.32 10.02
N LYS A 361 22.46 -1.40 9.57
CA LYS A 361 23.72 -1.35 8.79
C LYS A 361 23.52 -0.68 7.43
N ALA A 362 22.48 -1.05 6.71
CA ALA A 362 22.24 -0.47 5.39
C ALA A 362 21.80 1.01 5.47
N LEU A 363 21.08 1.40 6.53
CA LEU A 363 20.77 2.82 6.79
C LEU A 363 22.01 3.66 7.07
N ALA A 364 23.04 3.07 7.67
CA ALA A 364 24.31 3.72 7.95
C ALA A 364 25.30 3.70 6.76
N ASP A 365 24.98 2.98 5.67
CA ASP A 365 25.83 2.95 4.47
C ASP A 365 25.97 4.36 3.88
N PRO A 366 27.18 4.80 3.48
CA PRO A 366 27.41 6.13 2.91
C PRO A 366 26.50 6.46 1.71
N LYS A 367 26.14 5.47 0.88
CA LYS A 367 25.22 5.67 -0.25
C LYS A 367 23.83 6.12 0.20
N VAL A 368 23.41 5.75 1.43
CA VAL A 368 22.12 6.09 2.01
C VAL A 368 22.22 7.33 2.89
N ALA A 369 23.16 7.33 3.83
CA ALA A 369 23.31 8.36 4.86
C ALA A 369 23.68 9.74 4.30
N SER A 370 24.38 9.81 3.16
CA SER A 370 24.73 11.08 2.51
C SER A 370 23.62 11.67 1.62
N ASP A 371 22.51 10.95 1.43
CA ASP A 371 21.43 11.43 0.57
C ASP A 371 20.59 12.51 1.25
N THR A 372 20.69 13.74 0.75
CA THR A 372 20.03 14.91 1.33
C THR A 372 18.52 14.79 1.33
N PHE A 373 17.89 14.25 0.27
CA PHE A 373 16.45 14.08 0.19
C PHE A 373 15.97 13.09 1.27
N ILE A 374 16.66 11.95 1.41
CA ILE A 374 16.34 10.95 2.43
C ILE A 374 16.57 11.50 3.83
N SER A 375 17.66 12.23 4.06
CA SER A 375 17.92 12.89 5.34
C SER A 375 16.79 13.86 5.72
N GLN A 376 16.38 14.71 4.80
CA GLN A 376 15.25 15.62 5.02
C GLN A 376 13.93 14.88 5.24
N PHE A 377 13.68 13.81 4.49
CA PHE A 377 12.48 13.00 4.64
C PHE A 377 12.44 12.31 6.00
N SER A 378 13.58 11.72 6.42
CA SER A 378 13.73 11.04 7.70
C SER A 378 13.57 11.98 8.90
N THR A 379 13.96 13.24 8.76
CA THR A 379 13.88 14.23 9.86
C THR A 379 12.52 14.95 9.92
N ARG A 380 11.89 15.19 8.78
CA ARG A 380 10.68 16.02 8.70
C ARG A 380 9.38 15.22 8.58
N VAL A 381 9.42 14.07 7.91
CA VAL A 381 8.22 13.28 7.55
C VAL A 381 8.12 11.99 8.35
N THR A 382 9.17 11.17 8.34
CA THR A 382 9.13 9.83 8.98
C THR A 382 8.72 9.87 10.45
N PRO A 383 9.15 10.84 11.28
CA PRO A 383 8.73 10.92 12.67
C PRO A 383 7.22 11.20 12.87
N THR A 384 6.52 11.63 11.83
CA THR A 384 5.07 11.89 11.85
C THR A 384 4.24 10.70 11.41
N ALA A 385 4.88 9.58 11.09
CA ALA A 385 4.23 8.38 10.57
C ALA A 385 3.25 7.79 11.61
N ARG A 386 2.04 7.51 11.15
CA ARG A 386 0.99 6.80 11.88
C ARG A 386 0.49 5.65 11.01
N THR A 387 0.41 4.45 11.59
CA THR A 387 -0.16 3.29 10.91
C THR A 387 -1.66 3.49 10.74
N ASP A 388 -2.17 3.19 9.55
CA ASP A 388 -3.61 3.16 9.32
C ASP A 388 -4.23 2.04 10.18
N PRO A 389 -5.16 2.35 11.08
CA PRO A 389 -5.78 1.34 11.93
C PRO A 389 -6.57 0.29 11.14
N PHE A 390 -6.98 0.60 9.91
CA PHE A 390 -7.67 -0.35 9.06
C PHE A 390 -6.77 -1.46 8.51
N TRP A 391 -5.44 -1.33 8.56
CA TRP A 391 -4.51 -2.41 8.17
C TRP A 391 -4.64 -3.68 9.03
N ALA A 392 -5.23 -3.57 10.21
CA ALA A 392 -5.50 -4.72 11.06
C ALA A 392 -6.60 -5.64 10.52
N TYR A 393 -7.43 -5.15 9.60
CA TYR A 393 -8.59 -5.89 9.10
C TYR A 393 -8.28 -6.59 7.76
N PRO A 394 -8.61 -7.88 7.61
CA PRO A 394 -8.46 -8.60 6.34
C PRO A 394 -9.24 -7.96 5.19
N GLN A 395 -10.33 -7.22 5.51
CA GLN A 395 -11.19 -6.50 4.56
C GLN A 395 -10.68 -5.09 4.22
N TYR A 396 -9.42 -4.78 4.53
CA TYR A 396 -8.82 -3.45 4.36
C TYR A 396 -9.16 -2.79 3.01
N ALA A 397 -8.95 -3.50 1.89
CA ALA A 397 -9.22 -2.95 0.56
C ALA A 397 -10.70 -2.57 0.34
N GLN A 398 -11.63 -3.35 0.90
CA GLN A 398 -13.05 -3.05 0.82
C GLN A 398 -13.42 -1.86 1.72
N ILE A 399 -12.80 -1.75 2.90
CA ILE A 399 -12.98 -0.62 3.82
C ILE A 399 -12.52 0.68 3.16
N GLU A 400 -11.33 0.69 2.54
CA GLU A 400 -10.83 1.84 1.78
C GLU A 400 -11.73 2.21 0.60
N GLN A 401 -12.19 1.20 -0.14
CA GLN A 401 -13.08 1.41 -1.29
C GLN A 401 -14.41 2.03 -0.86
N ALA A 402 -14.97 1.60 0.27
CA ALA A 402 -16.21 2.16 0.81
C ALA A 402 -16.05 3.65 1.13
N LEU A 403 -14.96 4.04 1.78
CA LEU A 403 -14.63 5.45 2.06
C LEU A 403 -14.41 6.24 0.76
N ALA A 404 -13.53 5.74 -0.11
CA ALA A 404 -13.14 6.41 -1.35
C ALA A 404 -14.34 6.69 -2.27
N THR A 405 -15.28 5.76 -2.36
CA THR A 405 -16.52 5.93 -3.14
C THR A 405 -17.34 7.11 -2.65
N GLN A 406 -17.47 7.27 -1.35
CA GLN A 406 -18.26 8.37 -0.78
C GLN A 406 -17.53 9.71 -0.87
N VAL A 407 -16.21 9.73 -0.67
CA VAL A 407 -15.40 10.94 -0.91
C VAL A 407 -15.52 11.39 -2.38
N GLN A 408 -15.46 10.46 -3.32
CA GLN A 408 -15.64 10.78 -4.75
C GLN A 408 -17.03 11.34 -5.04
N ALA A 409 -18.08 10.83 -4.38
CA ALA A 409 -19.43 11.37 -4.52
C ALA A 409 -19.50 12.84 -4.05
N VAL A 410 -18.77 13.21 -3.00
CA VAL A 410 -18.65 14.62 -2.57
C VAL A 410 -17.91 15.45 -3.61
N LEU A 411 -16.73 14.99 -4.06
CA LEU A 411 -15.94 15.76 -5.04
C LEU A 411 -16.72 16.03 -6.32
N THR A 412 -17.53 15.06 -6.77
CA THR A 412 -18.36 15.20 -7.99
C THR A 412 -19.71 15.88 -7.74
N GLY A 413 -20.00 16.35 -6.52
CA GLY A 413 -21.24 17.05 -6.19
C GLY A 413 -22.49 16.17 -6.09
N LYS A 414 -22.32 14.85 -6.01
CA LYS A 414 -23.42 13.87 -5.92
C LYS A 414 -23.95 13.68 -4.49
N SER A 415 -23.17 14.04 -3.48
CA SER A 415 -23.53 13.95 -2.08
C SER A 415 -22.95 15.10 -1.28
N SER A 416 -23.62 15.50 -0.20
CA SER A 416 -23.04 16.42 0.78
C SER A 416 -21.95 15.72 1.62
N PRO A 417 -20.93 16.43 2.14
CA PRO A 417 -19.92 15.82 3.01
C PRO A 417 -20.51 15.06 4.19
N LYS A 418 -21.50 15.63 4.87
CA LYS A 418 -22.15 15.01 6.03
C LYS A 418 -22.84 13.69 5.67
N GLN A 419 -23.63 13.67 4.58
CA GLN A 419 -24.32 12.47 4.14
C GLN A 419 -23.31 11.39 3.68
N ALA A 420 -22.36 11.77 2.85
CA ALA A 420 -21.35 10.85 2.32
C ALA A 420 -20.52 10.20 3.45
N MET A 421 -20.14 10.96 4.48
CA MET A 421 -19.39 10.41 5.61
C MET A 421 -20.24 9.52 6.51
N SER A 422 -21.56 9.79 6.62
CA SER A 422 -22.50 8.88 7.29
C SER A 422 -22.63 7.55 6.53
N ASP A 423 -22.78 7.60 5.21
CA ASP A 423 -22.90 6.42 4.35
C ASP A 423 -21.58 5.61 4.35
N ALA A 424 -20.43 6.29 4.33
CA ALA A 424 -19.13 5.66 4.47
C ALA A 424 -19.00 4.90 5.78
N ARG A 425 -19.37 5.54 6.91
CA ARG A 425 -19.35 4.90 8.23
C ARG A 425 -20.16 3.62 8.26
N GLU A 426 -21.39 3.66 7.74
CA GLU A 426 -22.28 2.49 7.74
C GLU A 426 -21.68 1.33 6.93
N ALA A 427 -21.16 1.62 5.73
CA ALA A 427 -20.54 0.62 4.87
C ALA A 427 -19.26 0.04 5.48
N MET A 428 -18.37 0.90 6.00
CA MET A 428 -17.11 0.49 6.63
C MET A 428 -17.36 -0.32 7.91
N GLN A 429 -18.35 0.06 8.74
CA GLN A 429 -18.66 -0.64 10.00
C GLN A 429 -19.12 -2.08 9.76
N LYS A 430 -19.82 -2.36 8.68
CA LYS A 430 -20.21 -3.73 8.30
C LYS A 430 -18.96 -4.59 8.01
N LEU A 431 -17.92 -4.00 7.42
CA LEU A 431 -16.68 -4.68 7.06
C LEU A 431 -15.74 -4.87 8.27
N VAL A 432 -15.73 -3.93 9.21
CA VAL A 432 -14.92 -4.02 10.45
C VAL A 432 -15.45 -5.13 11.38
N LYS A 433 -16.74 -5.45 11.32
CA LYS A 433 -17.38 -6.49 12.16
C LYS A 433 -17.42 -7.87 11.52
N SER A 434 -17.06 -8.01 10.25
CA SER A 434 -17.07 -9.27 9.51
C SER A 434 -15.70 -9.95 9.56
#